data_defe4415a3fff98fed3afd3b0147a695
#
_entry.id   defe4415a3fff98fed3afd3b0147a695
#
_cell.length_a   1.000
_cell.length_b   1.000
_cell.length_c   1.000
_cell.angle_alpha   90.00
_cell.angle_beta   90.00
_cell.angle_gamma   90.00
#
_symmetry.space_group_name_H-M   'P 1'
#
loop_
_entity.id
_entity.type
_entity.pdbx_description
1 polymer ?
#
loop_
_entity_poly.entity_id
_entity_poly.type
_entity_poly.pdbx_seq_one_letter_code
_entity_poly.pdbx_strand_id
1 'polypeptide(L)'
;MDNCGKYITGEDYIDLLYRRSDEFNPGAEGFRDYCVTQIDDRWGIIHLNRNETGEVNYGNFGYTSFPVVYGVQDYGAIGAAGITQVREQPFLALRGTGTLIGIVDTGIRYEHEVFVREDGSSIIDAVWDQTAEKTAQNVDEMTENVRDSDNINAGRELDNMMMYGKVYNNAMINEALSAPNPQEIVPVTDEAGGHGTMLAGLAAGQEKPEQGFTGAAPGARLVVVKLRQAKRYLRDLYLVNDNALCYSEIDIILGIRFLQEYAREVRMPISIIVGLGTNISSHRGSTVLSDYIDNIGRNIGRCVTTCTGNYANSRLHFRGNLVPDAEYIPIEIRVGEGERGFYCVLWSEPPDVFALEFISPTGRVEQRVPPKINERTVLRFTLEGTQIEIFYGLNQAVSGLNFVTLRFITPSPGIWTIRAYGYTTLSGGFNMWINNREFLWGDTYFLQPDPYNTITDPGNTTVPITVGAYNYRDGSIYIGSGRGTVSYSDDKPDIVAPGVNVLCPLSYGNNIYGQMTGSSLAAAITGGGAALILEYGIVKGFYPFMRSYTVKNFLINGADRREEYRYPDPLFGYGTLNVYKAIESIRK
;
A
#
# COMPACT_ATOMS: atom_id res chain seq x y z
N MET A 1 -9.82 44.11 5.71
CA MET A 1 -10.38 42.83 6.15
C MET A 1 -10.72 42.99 7.61
N ASP A 2 -11.99 42.99 7.96
CA ASP A 2 -12.42 43.11 9.33
C ASP A 2 -11.91 41.89 10.09
N ASN A 3 -11.31 42.12 11.25
CA ASN A 3 -10.75 41.04 12.06
C ASN A 3 -11.89 40.27 12.77
N CYS A 4 -12.45 39.26 12.12
CA CYS A 4 -13.48 38.38 12.68
C CYS A 4 -13.01 37.51 13.84
N GLY A 5 -11.78 37.61 14.30
CA GLY A 5 -11.20 36.66 15.28
C GLY A 5 -12.04 36.46 16.54
N LYS A 6 -12.58 37.52 17.14
CA LYS A 6 -13.46 37.41 18.34
C LYS A 6 -14.78 36.69 18.05
N TYR A 7 -15.29 36.78 16.81
CA TYR A 7 -16.55 36.15 16.40
C TYR A 7 -16.33 34.63 16.12
N ILE A 8 -15.18 34.28 15.55
CA ILE A 8 -14.83 32.89 15.24
C ILE A 8 -14.57 32.08 16.51
N THR A 9 -13.94 32.68 17.52
CA THR A 9 -13.54 31.98 18.76
C THR A 9 -14.51 32.18 19.91
N GLY A 10 -15.49 33.08 19.80
CA GLY A 10 -16.41 33.42 20.87
C GLY A 10 -17.60 32.46 20.94
N GLU A 11 -17.84 31.85 22.09
CA GLU A 11 -18.98 30.96 22.36
C GLU A 11 -20.36 31.63 22.29
N ASP A 12 -20.39 32.96 22.30
CA ASP A 12 -21.60 33.77 22.17
C ASP A 12 -22.04 33.94 20.72
N TYR A 13 -21.30 33.39 19.77
CA TYR A 13 -21.58 33.49 18.34
C TYR A 13 -21.89 32.11 17.75
N ILE A 14 -22.79 32.11 16.75
CA ILE A 14 -23.06 30.93 15.91
C ILE A 14 -22.46 31.14 14.53
N ASP A 15 -21.92 30.05 13.96
CA ASP A 15 -21.32 30.02 12.64
C ASP A 15 -22.29 29.37 11.65
N LEU A 16 -22.63 30.07 10.59
CA LEU A 16 -23.53 29.59 9.54
C LEU A 16 -22.85 29.65 8.17
N LEU A 17 -22.94 28.57 7.42
CA LEU A 17 -22.49 28.50 6.03
C LEU A 17 -23.53 29.14 5.10
N TYR A 18 -23.10 29.92 4.12
CA TYR A 18 -23.98 30.45 3.07
C TYR A 18 -23.31 30.38 1.71
N ARG A 19 -24.13 30.23 0.66
CA ARG A 19 -23.65 30.38 -0.71
C ARG A 19 -23.62 31.85 -1.08
N ARG A 20 -22.55 32.33 -1.66
CA ARG A 20 -22.38 33.75 -2.07
C ARG A 20 -23.37 34.18 -3.15
N SER A 21 -23.94 33.21 -3.91
CA SER A 21 -25.03 33.48 -4.86
C SER A 21 -26.36 33.86 -4.21
N ASP A 22 -26.53 33.61 -2.91
CA ASP A 22 -27.81 33.73 -2.24
C ASP A 22 -28.09 35.18 -1.74
N GLU A 23 -27.19 36.13 -2.02
CA GLU A 23 -27.26 37.55 -1.66
C GLU A 23 -27.70 37.83 -0.21
N PHE A 24 -27.37 36.90 0.70
CA PHE A 24 -27.71 37.05 2.11
C PHE A 24 -26.96 38.23 2.74
N ASN A 25 -27.73 39.18 3.30
CA ASN A 25 -27.19 40.37 3.97
C ASN A 25 -27.67 40.39 5.44
N PRO A 26 -26.81 39.99 6.42
CA PRO A 26 -27.21 39.95 7.83
C PRO A 26 -27.74 41.27 8.36
N GLY A 27 -27.18 42.39 7.93
CA GLY A 27 -27.65 43.74 8.33
C GLY A 27 -29.05 44.08 7.84
N ALA A 28 -29.44 43.60 6.64
CA ALA A 28 -30.78 43.75 6.11
C ALA A 28 -31.80 42.86 6.85
N GLU A 29 -31.38 41.73 7.40
CA GLU A 29 -32.18 40.83 8.24
C GLU A 29 -32.26 41.28 9.71
N GLY A 30 -31.64 42.40 10.07
CA GLY A 30 -31.76 43.03 11.38
C GLY A 30 -30.67 42.65 12.39
N PHE A 31 -29.67 41.86 12.01
CA PHE A 31 -28.53 41.54 12.85
C PHE A 31 -27.59 42.75 12.97
N ARG A 32 -27.13 43.05 14.19
CA ARG A 32 -26.28 44.20 14.47
C ARG A 32 -24.85 43.83 14.84
N ASP A 33 -24.69 42.70 15.53
CA ASP A 33 -23.39 42.17 15.98
C ASP A 33 -23.08 40.89 15.21
N TYR A 34 -22.44 41.07 14.04
CA TYR A 34 -22.05 39.95 13.16
C TYR A 34 -20.72 40.22 12.48
N CYS A 35 -20.11 39.17 11.95
CA CYS A 35 -18.97 39.23 11.05
C CYS A 35 -19.13 38.24 9.91
N VAL A 36 -18.54 38.51 8.75
CA VAL A 36 -18.58 37.64 7.58
C VAL A 36 -17.18 37.24 7.17
N THR A 37 -16.92 35.93 7.07
CA THR A 37 -15.66 35.36 6.59
C THR A 37 -15.88 34.71 5.22
N GLN A 38 -15.08 35.09 4.26
CA GLN A 38 -15.10 34.46 2.94
C GLN A 38 -14.24 33.20 2.95
N ILE A 39 -14.78 32.07 2.46
CA ILE A 39 -14.03 30.82 2.27
C ILE A 39 -13.42 30.79 0.86
N ASP A 40 -14.29 30.88 -0.17
CA ASP A 40 -13.90 30.89 -1.58
C ASP A 40 -14.91 31.69 -2.41
N ASP A 41 -14.90 31.52 -3.74
CA ASP A 41 -15.83 32.21 -4.64
C ASP A 41 -17.28 31.72 -4.51
N ARG A 42 -17.53 30.60 -3.88
CA ARG A 42 -18.85 29.96 -3.76
C ARG A 42 -19.41 30.01 -2.36
N TRP A 43 -18.54 29.96 -1.32
CA TRP A 43 -18.96 29.84 0.06
C TRP A 43 -18.42 30.95 0.97
N GLY A 44 -19.21 31.30 1.97
CA GLY A 44 -18.83 32.15 3.08
C GLY A 44 -19.39 31.64 4.40
N ILE A 45 -18.90 32.23 5.49
CA ILE A 45 -19.34 31.95 6.86
C ILE A 45 -19.89 33.28 7.42
N ILE A 46 -21.04 33.22 8.05
CA ILE A 46 -21.60 34.32 8.81
C ILE A 46 -21.52 33.95 10.29
N HIS A 47 -20.89 34.80 11.07
CA HIS A 47 -20.80 34.71 12.51
C HIS A 47 -21.83 35.65 13.14
N LEU A 48 -22.89 35.12 13.76
CA LEU A 48 -23.99 35.87 14.34
C LEU A 48 -23.98 35.79 15.85
N ASN A 49 -24.25 36.91 16.53
CA ASN A 49 -24.44 36.90 17.97
C ASN A 49 -25.66 36.06 18.34
N ARG A 50 -25.45 35.03 19.18
CA ARG A 50 -26.48 34.08 19.60
C ARG A 50 -27.68 34.72 20.26
N ASN A 51 -27.51 35.85 20.92
CA ASN A 51 -28.60 36.58 21.57
C ASN A 51 -29.51 37.29 20.56
N GLU A 52 -29.05 37.49 19.32
CA GLU A 52 -29.84 38.12 18.24
C GLU A 52 -30.51 37.10 17.32
N THR A 53 -30.12 35.82 17.36
CA THR A 53 -30.58 34.79 16.42
C THR A 53 -31.90 34.13 16.79
N GLY A 54 -32.41 34.33 18.02
CA GLY A 54 -33.56 33.59 18.51
C GLY A 54 -33.26 32.08 18.64
N GLU A 55 -34.24 31.24 18.35
CA GLU A 55 -34.04 29.78 18.42
C GLU A 55 -33.21 29.29 17.21
N VAL A 56 -32.10 28.62 17.50
CA VAL A 56 -31.18 28.07 16.50
C VAL A 56 -31.67 26.69 16.06
N ASN A 57 -32.37 26.64 14.92
CA ASN A 57 -32.92 25.42 14.34
C ASN A 57 -32.95 25.46 12.81
N TYR A 58 -33.19 24.32 12.17
CA TYR A 58 -33.22 24.19 10.71
C TYR A 58 -34.37 24.94 10.04
N GLY A 59 -35.45 25.23 10.78
CA GLY A 59 -36.59 26.00 10.27
C GLY A 59 -36.25 27.46 10.08
N ASN A 60 -35.39 28.04 10.93
CA ASN A 60 -35.02 29.46 10.88
C ASN A 60 -33.84 29.74 9.93
N PHE A 61 -32.88 28.78 9.78
CA PHE A 61 -31.65 29.03 9.03
C PHE A 61 -31.42 28.06 7.85
N GLY A 62 -32.27 27.06 7.70
CA GLY A 62 -32.10 26.03 6.67
C GLY A 62 -31.04 24.96 7.04
N TYR A 63 -31.22 23.76 6.54
CA TYR A 63 -30.34 22.61 6.85
C TYR A 63 -28.89 22.81 6.39
N THR A 64 -28.70 23.38 5.19
CA THR A 64 -27.38 23.55 4.57
C THR A 64 -26.53 24.65 5.19
N SER A 65 -27.12 25.51 6.01
CA SER A 65 -26.42 26.60 6.70
C SER A 65 -25.69 26.13 7.96
N PHE A 66 -26.07 24.98 8.53
CA PHE A 66 -25.38 24.47 9.70
C PHE A 66 -24.14 23.69 9.30
N PRO A 67 -22.94 24.05 9.82
CA PRO A 67 -21.76 23.24 9.67
C PRO A 67 -21.95 21.90 10.38
N VAL A 68 -21.52 20.79 9.74
CA VAL A 68 -21.53 19.48 10.38
C VAL A 68 -20.36 19.37 11.35
N VAL A 69 -20.55 18.60 12.44
CA VAL A 69 -19.50 18.35 13.42
C VAL A 69 -18.72 17.08 13.07
N TYR A 70 -17.40 17.13 13.23
CA TYR A 70 -16.48 16.00 13.01
C TYR A 70 -15.94 15.56 14.36
N GLY A 71 -16.07 14.27 14.67
CA GLY A 71 -15.48 13.67 15.86
C GLY A 71 -14.07 13.17 15.58
N VAL A 72 -13.21 13.21 16.58
CA VAL A 72 -11.92 12.49 16.57
C VAL A 72 -12.24 11.00 16.50
N GLN A 73 -11.75 10.32 15.48
CA GLN A 73 -12.07 8.91 15.22
C GLN A 73 -10.91 8.04 15.67
N ASP A 74 -11.24 7.08 16.45
CA ASP A 74 -10.61 6.37 17.51
C ASP A 74 -9.81 5.11 17.11
N TYR A 75 -9.36 4.34 18.11
CA TYR A 75 -8.73 3.02 18.08
C TYR A 75 -9.50 1.91 17.31
N GLY A 76 -10.55 2.26 16.57
CA GLY A 76 -11.50 1.31 15.99
C GLY A 76 -10.89 0.27 15.06
N ALA A 77 -9.89 0.62 14.24
CA ALA A 77 -9.23 -0.31 13.33
C ALA A 77 -8.43 -1.40 14.07
N ILE A 78 -7.68 -1.02 15.09
CA ILE A 78 -6.88 -1.93 15.92
C ILE A 78 -7.78 -2.80 16.79
N GLY A 79 -8.88 -2.24 17.31
CA GLY A 79 -9.92 -2.97 18.03
C GLY A 79 -10.65 -4.00 17.16
N ALA A 80 -11.06 -3.61 15.95
CA ALA A 80 -11.71 -4.49 14.98
C ALA A 80 -10.84 -5.67 14.54
N ALA A 81 -9.52 -5.51 14.57
CA ALA A 81 -8.55 -6.58 14.30
C ALA A 81 -8.33 -7.53 15.52
N GLY A 82 -9.04 -7.35 16.63
CA GLY A 82 -8.88 -8.12 17.86
C GLY A 82 -7.56 -7.87 18.60
N ILE A 83 -6.80 -6.85 18.23
CA ILE A 83 -5.47 -6.54 18.80
C ILE A 83 -5.60 -5.92 20.18
N THR A 84 -6.54 -4.99 20.39
CA THR A 84 -6.81 -4.39 21.69
C THR A 84 -7.07 -5.45 22.76
N GLN A 85 -7.87 -6.48 22.44
CA GLN A 85 -8.16 -7.58 23.34
C GLN A 85 -6.90 -8.36 23.75
N VAL A 86 -5.98 -8.60 22.82
CA VAL A 86 -4.70 -9.29 23.09
C VAL A 86 -3.84 -8.49 24.06
N ARG A 87 -3.85 -7.17 23.93
CA ARG A 87 -3.02 -6.25 24.74
C ARG A 87 -3.56 -6.06 26.16
N GLU A 88 -4.89 -6.01 26.29
CA GLU A 88 -5.58 -5.72 27.55
C GLU A 88 -5.81 -6.97 28.43
N GLN A 89 -5.75 -8.17 27.87
CA GLN A 89 -5.91 -9.40 28.63
C GLN A 89 -4.71 -9.60 29.58
N PRO A 90 -4.91 -9.66 30.92
CA PRO A 90 -3.81 -9.66 31.88
C PRO A 90 -2.82 -10.83 31.75
N PHE A 91 -3.28 -11.98 31.24
CA PHE A 91 -2.45 -13.17 31.04
C PHE A 91 -1.80 -13.25 29.66
N LEU A 92 -2.21 -12.43 28.72
CA LEU A 92 -1.56 -12.26 27.40
C LEU A 92 -0.62 -11.06 27.43
N ALA A 93 -1.18 -9.87 27.59
CA ALA A 93 -0.48 -8.58 27.66
C ALA A 93 0.63 -8.45 26.59
N LEU A 94 0.32 -8.90 25.36
CA LEU A 94 1.30 -8.91 24.26
C LEU A 94 1.34 -7.52 23.62
N ARG A 95 2.54 -7.01 23.40
CA ARG A 95 2.79 -5.69 22.80
C ARG A 95 3.79 -5.75 21.64
N GLY A 96 4.27 -6.94 21.25
CA GLY A 96 5.35 -7.16 20.29
C GLY A 96 6.74 -7.14 20.95
N THR A 97 6.82 -7.21 22.27
CA THR A 97 8.08 -7.16 23.02
C THR A 97 8.99 -8.35 22.63
N GLY A 98 10.26 -8.06 22.34
CA GLY A 98 11.22 -9.09 21.92
C GLY A 98 11.06 -9.48 20.43
N THR A 99 10.28 -8.73 19.64
CA THR A 99 10.14 -8.94 18.20
C THR A 99 10.58 -7.72 17.40
N LEU A 100 10.92 -7.95 16.15
CA LEU A 100 11.19 -6.90 15.16
C LEU A 100 10.02 -6.78 14.18
N ILE A 101 9.77 -5.56 13.73
CA ILE A 101 8.96 -5.27 12.55
C ILE A 101 9.88 -4.64 11.51
N GLY A 102 9.92 -5.24 10.32
CA GLY A 102 10.69 -4.78 9.17
C GLY A 102 9.80 -4.14 8.12
N ILE A 103 10.13 -2.94 7.68
CA ILE A 103 9.41 -2.20 6.63
C ILE A 103 10.36 -1.98 5.45
N VAL A 104 9.92 -2.31 4.24
CA VAL A 104 10.62 -1.99 2.99
C VAL A 104 9.68 -1.12 2.16
N ASP A 105 9.94 0.20 2.12
CA ASP A 105 8.98 1.16 1.57
C ASP A 105 9.65 2.49 1.16
N THR A 106 8.87 3.56 1.04
CA THR A 106 9.25 4.90 0.58
C THR A 106 10.20 5.64 1.52
N GLY A 107 10.31 5.22 2.76
CA GLY A 107 11.12 5.85 3.81
C GLY A 107 10.41 5.93 5.15
N ILE A 108 10.83 6.86 5.99
CA ILE A 108 10.22 7.11 7.30
C ILE A 108 10.53 8.52 7.79
N ARG A 109 9.52 9.18 8.37
CA ARG A 109 9.72 10.36 9.19
C ARG A 109 10.00 9.93 10.63
N TYR A 110 11.26 9.65 10.93
CA TYR A 110 11.67 9.08 12.23
C TYR A 110 11.43 10.01 13.43
N GLU A 111 11.35 11.35 13.18
CA GLU A 111 11.04 12.35 14.22
C GLU A 111 9.54 12.35 14.62
N HIS A 112 8.67 11.63 13.90
CA HIS A 112 7.26 11.59 14.26
C HIS A 112 7.08 10.97 15.65
N GLU A 113 6.25 11.61 16.50
CA GLU A 113 6.08 11.25 17.92
C GLU A 113 5.70 9.78 18.18
N VAL A 114 5.08 9.09 17.19
CA VAL A 114 4.72 7.67 17.32
C VAL A 114 5.95 6.75 17.31
N PHE A 115 7.11 7.24 16.88
CA PHE A 115 8.37 6.49 16.88
C PHE A 115 9.28 6.83 18.06
N VAL A 116 8.83 7.72 18.93
CA VAL A 116 9.57 8.20 20.10
C VAL A 116 8.86 7.73 21.36
N ARG A 117 9.61 7.04 22.26
CA ARG A 117 9.12 6.60 23.56
C ARG A 117 8.98 7.79 24.53
N GLU A 118 8.35 7.55 25.66
CA GLU A 118 8.18 8.57 26.72
C GLU A 118 9.52 9.08 27.28
N ASP A 119 10.55 8.24 27.27
CA ASP A 119 11.92 8.62 27.69
C ASP A 119 12.71 9.39 26.62
N GLY A 120 12.09 9.68 25.48
CA GLY A 120 12.69 10.38 24.36
C GLY A 120 13.49 9.48 23.41
N SER A 121 13.64 8.19 23.68
CA SER A 121 14.36 7.26 22.82
C SER A 121 13.52 6.76 21.64
N SER A 122 14.17 6.46 20.51
CA SER A 122 13.51 5.91 19.34
C SER A 122 13.18 4.42 19.48
N ILE A 123 12.03 4.00 18.94
CA ILE A 123 11.71 2.58 18.74
C ILE A 123 12.42 2.01 17.49
N ILE A 124 13.02 2.87 16.67
CA ILE A 124 13.68 2.47 15.42
C ILE A 124 15.11 2.03 15.74
N ASP A 125 15.39 0.77 15.42
CA ASP A 125 16.72 0.18 15.63
C ASP A 125 17.72 0.58 14.55
N ALA A 126 17.27 0.57 13.30
CA ALA A 126 18.08 0.94 12.16
C ALA A 126 17.20 1.41 10.99
N VAL A 127 17.77 2.31 10.18
CA VAL A 127 17.25 2.69 8.87
C VAL A 127 18.35 2.50 7.84
N TRP A 128 18.09 1.67 6.81
CA TRP A 128 18.94 1.63 5.62
C TRP A 128 18.36 2.56 4.56
N ASP A 129 19.02 3.67 4.33
CA ASP A 129 18.67 4.61 3.25
C ASP A 129 19.42 4.23 1.97
N GLN A 130 18.74 3.64 1.01
CA GLN A 130 19.30 3.26 -0.29
C GLN A 130 19.56 4.46 -1.20
N THR A 131 19.05 5.65 -0.87
CA THR A 131 19.25 6.87 -1.64
C THR A 131 20.52 7.64 -1.24
N ALA A 132 21.06 7.36 -0.05
CA ALA A 132 22.24 8.02 0.47
C ALA A 132 23.51 7.62 -0.31
N GLU A 133 24.41 8.57 -0.53
CA GLU A 133 25.74 8.27 -1.09
C GLU A 133 26.61 7.59 -0.05
N LYS A 134 27.27 6.50 -0.45
CA LYS A 134 28.27 5.84 0.38
C LYS A 134 29.61 6.55 0.19
N THR A 135 29.97 7.39 1.15
CA THR A 135 31.28 8.08 1.12
C THR A 135 32.38 7.15 1.63
N ALA A 136 33.47 7.04 0.87
CA ALA A 136 34.61 6.18 1.18
C ALA A 136 35.38 6.59 2.46
N GLN A 137 35.02 7.70 3.09
CA GLN A 137 35.78 8.27 4.23
C GLN A 137 35.45 7.69 5.61
N ASN A 138 34.45 6.80 5.72
CA ASN A 138 34.02 6.29 7.04
C ASN A 138 34.65 4.98 7.49
N VAL A 139 35.68 4.47 6.78
CA VAL A 139 36.30 3.19 7.15
C VAL A 139 37.40 3.37 8.23
N ASP A 140 38.06 4.53 8.34
CA ASP A 140 39.24 4.69 9.18
C ASP A 140 39.07 5.55 10.46
N GLU A 141 38.07 6.40 10.58
CA GLU A 141 37.99 7.35 11.70
C GLU A 141 37.18 6.92 12.93
N MET A 142 36.52 5.75 12.92
CA MET A 142 35.68 5.30 14.03
C MET A 142 36.23 4.09 14.82
N THR A 143 37.49 3.76 14.72
CA THR A 143 38.07 2.57 15.35
C THR A 143 38.42 2.72 16.82
N GLU A 144 38.28 3.87 17.47
CA GLU A 144 38.88 4.04 18.81
C GLU A 144 37.96 4.38 19.97
N ASN A 145 36.73 4.48 19.95
CA ASN A 145 35.96 4.62 21.21
C ASN A 145 34.50 4.20 21.07
N VAL A 146 34.15 2.99 21.40
CA VAL A 146 32.98 2.60 22.21
C VAL A 146 32.95 1.06 22.35
N ARG A 147 33.39 0.57 23.47
CA ARG A 147 33.07 -0.77 23.98
C ARG A 147 31.87 -0.57 24.91
N ASP A 148 30.66 -0.70 24.40
CA ASP A 148 29.51 -1.12 25.19
C ASP A 148 28.24 -1.05 24.34
N SER A 149 27.60 -2.14 24.22
CA SER A 149 26.28 -2.60 23.79
C SER A 149 26.27 -3.37 22.48
N ASP A 150 25.70 -4.59 22.52
CA ASP A 150 25.57 -5.54 21.41
C ASP A 150 24.85 -4.96 20.16
N ASN A 151 24.04 -3.92 20.32
CA ASN A 151 23.28 -3.27 19.24
C ASN A 151 24.11 -2.30 18.37
N ILE A 152 25.21 -1.73 18.89
CA ILE A 152 26.03 -0.76 18.14
C ILE A 152 26.89 -1.47 17.09
N ASN A 153 27.29 -2.71 17.39
CA ASN A 153 28.10 -3.53 16.48
C ASN A 153 27.29 -4.05 15.28
N ALA A 154 26.02 -4.41 15.49
CA ALA A 154 25.13 -4.93 14.45
C ALA A 154 24.98 -3.94 13.29
N GLY A 155 24.67 -2.69 13.58
CA GLY A 155 24.51 -1.68 12.54
C GLY A 155 25.78 -1.37 11.75
N ARG A 156 26.97 -1.48 12.38
CA ARG A 156 28.27 -1.23 11.70
C ARG A 156 28.68 -2.38 10.78
N GLU A 157 28.51 -3.62 11.22
CA GLU A 157 28.83 -4.76 10.37
C GLU A 157 27.91 -4.81 9.15
N LEU A 158 26.63 -4.50 9.34
CA LEU A 158 25.64 -4.45 8.26
C LEU A 158 25.90 -3.29 7.28
N ASP A 159 26.31 -2.08 7.75
CA ASP A 159 26.67 -1.00 6.85
C ASP A 159 27.87 -1.38 5.95
N ASN A 160 28.84 -2.09 6.51
CA ASN A 160 29.97 -2.61 5.74
C ASN A 160 29.57 -3.70 4.72
N MET A 161 28.52 -4.46 5.01
CA MET A 161 27.99 -5.48 4.09
C MET A 161 27.15 -4.88 2.94
N MET A 162 26.54 -3.71 3.14
CA MET A 162 25.74 -3.05 2.11
C MET A 162 26.65 -2.37 1.09
N MET A 163 26.51 -2.72 -0.19
CA MET A 163 27.35 -2.18 -1.27
C MET A 163 27.02 -0.73 -1.63
N TYR A 164 25.84 -0.21 -1.24
CA TYR A 164 25.36 1.14 -1.51
C TYR A 164 24.42 1.61 -0.39
N GLY A 165 24.10 2.91 -0.40
CA GLY A 165 23.28 3.51 0.65
C GLY A 165 24.05 3.68 1.95
N LYS A 166 23.34 4.06 3.00
CA LYS A 166 23.89 4.23 4.35
C LYS A 166 22.96 3.69 5.41
N VAL A 167 23.49 3.02 6.42
CA VAL A 167 22.75 2.53 7.57
C VAL A 167 22.89 3.51 8.73
N TYR A 168 21.77 3.99 9.24
CA TYR A 168 21.66 4.80 10.44
C TYR A 168 21.16 3.91 11.58
N ASN A 169 21.96 3.72 12.61
CA ASN A 169 21.62 2.89 13.75
C ASN A 169 20.83 3.69 14.82
N ASN A 170 20.31 2.98 15.83
CA ASN A 170 19.53 3.58 16.91
C ASN A 170 20.26 4.70 17.67
N ALA A 171 21.60 4.56 17.88
CA ALA A 171 22.37 5.59 18.57
C ALA A 171 22.41 6.91 17.77
N MET A 172 22.63 6.83 16.45
CA MET A 172 22.62 7.99 15.55
C MET A 172 21.23 8.63 15.48
N ILE A 173 20.16 7.81 15.46
CA ILE A 173 18.77 8.31 15.45
C ILE A 173 18.47 9.04 16.77
N ASN A 174 18.86 8.49 17.92
CA ASN A 174 18.69 9.14 19.23
C ASN A 174 19.52 10.44 19.36
N GLU A 175 20.73 10.46 18.82
CA GLU A 175 21.53 11.66 18.73
C GLU A 175 20.83 12.75 17.89
N ALA A 176 20.29 12.36 16.73
CA ALA A 176 19.53 13.25 15.86
C ALA A 176 18.28 13.79 16.56
N LEU A 177 17.50 12.96 17.23
CA LEU A 177 16.30 13.38 17.96
C LEU A 177 16.60 14.38 19.08
N SER A 178 17.83 14.35 19.63
CA SER A 178 18.28 15.27 20.68
C SER A 178 18.89 16.56 20.12
N ALA A 179 19.16 16.63 18.81
CA ALA A 179 19.81 17.75 18.18
C ALA A 179 18.80 18.84 17.75
N PRO A 180 19.22 20.12 17.67
CA PRO A 180 18.36 21.19 17.15
C PRO A 180 17.92 20.97 15.70
N ASN A 181 18.78 20.36 14.88
CA ASN A 181 18.53 20.05 13.47
C ASN A 181 18.74 18.54 13.22
N PRO A 182 17.75 17.69 13.50
CA PRO A 182 17.86 16.23 13.36
C PRO A 182 18.34 15.77 11.97
N GLN A 183 17.89 16.44 10.92
CA GLN A 183 18.19 16.12 9.52
C GLN A 183 19.68 16.34 9.13
N GLU A 184 20.47 17.08 9.92
CA GLU A 184 21.92 17.22 9.68
C GLU A 184 22.67 15.95 10.09
N ILE A 185 22.13 15.17 11.04
CA ILE A 185 22.74 13.92 11.55
C ILE A 185 22.17 12.72 10.79
N VAL A 186 20.84 12.63 10.70
CA VAL A 186 20.12 11.57 9.99
C VAL A 186 19.21 12.19 8.93
N PRO A 187 19.68 12.41 7.70
CA PRO A 187 18.93 13.07 6.62
C PRO A 187 17.88 12.17 5.97
N VAL A 188 17.36 11.19 6.71
CA VAL A 188 16.32 10.28 6.23
C VAL A 188 14.98 10.98 6.24
N THR A 189 14.30 10.90 5.11
CA THR A 189 12.93 11.42 4.92
C THR A 189 12.05 10.34 4.32
N ASP A 190 10.75 10.56 4.36
CA ASP A 190 9.80 9.77 3.57
C ASP A 190 9.50 10.49 2.26
N GLU A 191 9.23 9.72 1.20
CA GLU A 191 8.82 10.27 -0.09
C GLU A 191 7.46 10.97 0.00
N ALA A 192 7.12 11.74 -1.03
CA ALA A 192 5.85 12.43 -1.11
C ALA A 192 4.67 11.45 -0.89
N GLY A 193 3.81 11.75 0.08
CA GLY A 193 2.71 10.88 0.50
C GLY A 193 2.95 10.11 1.79
N GLY A 194 4.22 9.90 2.21
CA GLY A 194 4.55 9.33 3.51
C GLY A 194 4.11 7.89 3.74
N HIS A 195 4.10 7.05 2.68
CA HIS A 195 3.55 5.71 2.74
C HIS A 195 4.27 4.82 3.76
N GLY A 196 5.61 4.84 3.80
CA GLY A 196 6.39 4.07 4.76
C GLY A 196 6.15 4.49 6.22
N THR A 197 6.00 5.81 6.47
CA THR A 197 5.64 6.35 7.80
C THR A 197 4.29 5.83 8.28
N MET A 198 3.28 5.81 7.39
CA MET A 198 1.96 5.26 7.69
C MET A 198 2.02 3.79 8.07
N LEU A 199 2.72 2.97 7.27
CA LEU A 199 2.84 1.53 7.53
C LEU A 199 3.59 1.24 8.83
N ALA A 200 4.72 1.91 9.05
CA ALA A 200 5.53 1.77 10.25
C ALA A 200 4.74 2.15 11.52
N GLY A 201 4.00 3.26 11.46
CA GLY A 201 3.16 3.71 12.56
C GLY A 201 2.04 2.73 12.88
N LEU A 202 1.29 2.27 11.88
CA LEU A 202 0.22 1.30 12.08
C LEU A 202 0.72 -0.04 12.63
N ALA A 203 1.92 -0.47 12.23
CA ALA A 203 2.49 -1.73 12.71
C ALA A 203 3.08 -1.62 14.13
N ALA A 204 3.85 -0.56 14.44
CA ALA A 204 4.67 -0.47 15.65
C ALA A 204 4.55 0.84 16.44
N GLY A 205 3.78 1.82 15.95
CA GLY A 205 3.71 3.15 16.58
C GLY A 205 3.31 3.11 18.04
N GLN A 206 3.91 3.97 18.85
CA GLN A 206 3.61 4.13 20.27
C GLN A 206 2.17 4.63 20.46
N GLU A 207 1.61 4.34 21.63
CA GLU A 207 0.29 4.85 22.01
C GLU A 207 0.32 6.36 22.19
N LYS A 208 -0.62 7.04 21.55
CA LYS A 208 -0.86 8.48 21.68
C LYS A 208 -2.35 8.68 21.97
N PRO A 209 -2.77 8.55 23.24
CA PRO A 209 -4.19 8.60 23.62
C PRO A 209 -4.86 9.92 23.24
N GLU A 210 -4.13 11.04 23.31
CA GLU A 210 -4.62 12.37 22.95
C GLU A 210 -4.98 12.48 21.46
N GLN A 211 -4.32 11.67 20.62
CA GLN A 211 -4.56 11.60 19.18
C GLN A 211 -5.52 10.46 18.79
N GLY A 212 -5.96 9.64 19.77
CA GLY A 212 -6.73 8.44 19.48
C GLY A 212 -5.96 7.41 18.65
N PHE A 213 -4.63 7.37 18.75
CA PHE A 213 -3.77 6.53 17.93
C PHE A 213 -2.98 5.50 18.74
N THR A 214 -2.85 4.31 18.16
CA THR A 214 -1.89 3.28 18.58
C THR A 214 -1.54 2.38 17.41
N GLY A 215 -0.29 1.97 17.30
CA GLY A 215 0.12 0.87 16.42
C GLY A 215 -0.34 -0.48 16.95
N ALA A 216 -0.27 -1.51 16.13
CA ALA A 216 -0.69 -2.87 16.48
C ALA A 216 0.23 -3.51 17.53
N ALA A 217 1.54 -3.31 17.42
CA ALA A 217 2.57 -3.88 18.29
C ALA A 217 3.54 -2.81 18.83
N PRO A 218 3.10 -1.90 19.72
CA PRO A 218 3.91 -0.76 20.17
C PRO A 218 5.13 -1.14 21.03
N GLY A 219 5.25 -2.38 21.49
CA GLY A 219 6.44 -2.89 22.17
C GLY A 219 7.46 -3.53 21.24
N ALA A 220 7.17 -3.64 19.94
CA ALA A 220 8.14 -4.14 18.95
C ALA A 220 9.21 -3.08 18.65
N ARG A 221 10.38 -3.55 18.17
CA ARG A 221 11.44 -2.69 17.63
C ARG A 221 11.29 -2.62 16.11
N LEU A 222 11.62 -1.49 15.52
CA LEU A 222 11.39 -1.22 14.11
C LEU A 222 12.70 -1.16 13.32
N VAL A 223 12.76 -1.80 12.17
CA VAL A 223 13.86 -1.68 11.20
C VAL A 223 13.27 -1.31 9.85
N VAL A 224 13.78 -0.25 9.23
CA VAL A 224 13.22 0.33 8.02
C VAL A 224 14.24 0.35 6.89
N VAL A 225 13.78 0.07 5.69
CA VAL A 225 14.53 0.28 4.45
C VAL A 225 13.81 1.34 3.64
N LYS A 226 14.49 2.46 3.42
CA LYS A 226 14.06 3.47 2.46
C LYS A 226 14.58 3.08 1.08
N LEU A 227 13.66 2.76 0.19
CA LEU A 227 13.96 2.37 -1.18
C LEU A 227 14.40 3.57 -2.03
N ARG A 228 15.32 3.32 -2.94
CA ARG A 228 15.64 4.27 -4.02
C ARG A 228 14.71 4.07 -5.21
N GLN A 229 14.46 5.14 -5.95
CA GLN A 229 13.69 5.10 -7.19
C GLN A 229 14.35 4.16 -8.22
N ALA A 230 13.50 3.46 -8.99
CA ALA A 230 13.96 2.63 -10.09
C ALA A 230 14.76 3.44 -11.11
N LYS A 231 15.84 2.85 -11.63
CA LYS A 231 16.70 3.47 -12.64
C LYS A 231 15.93 3.82 -13.92
N ARG A 232 16.36 4.86 -14.61
CA ARG A 232 15.71 5.40 -15.80
C ARG A 232 15.40 4.32 -16.84
N TYR A 233 16.34 3.39 -17.13
CA TYR A 233 16.11 2.35 -18.13
C TYR A 233 14.90 1.45 -17.83
N LEU A 234 14.62 1.15 -16.55
CA LEU A 234 13.43 0.38 -16.16
C LEU A 234 12.15 1.20 -16.34
N ARG A 235 12.18 2.47 -15.93
CA ARG A 235 11.05 3.39 -16.10
C ARG A 235 10.71 3.54 -17.59
N ASP A 236 11.71 3.64 -18.46
CA ASP A 236 11.53 3.72 -19.91
C ASP A 236 11.05 2.39 -20.50
N LEU A 237 11.55 1.25 -19.98
CA LEU A 237 11.10 -0.07 -20.42
C LEU A 237 9.61 -0.28 -20.15
N TYR A 238 9.14 0.08 -18.96
CA TYR A 238 7.76 -0.10 -18.53
C TYR A 238 6.87 1.13 -18.77
N LEU A 239 7.40 2.16 -19.45
CA LEU A 239 6.67 3.39 -19.81
C LEU A 239 6.04 4.05 -18.58
N VAL A 240 6.82 4.20 -17.51
CA VAL A 240 6.36 4.75 -16.24
C VAL A 240 6.35 6.28 -16.28
N ASN A 241 5.26 6.88 -15.83
CA ASN A 241 5.12 8.33 -15.65
C ASN A 241 6.28 8.91 -14.82
N ASP A 242 6.88 10.01 -15.27
CA ASP A 242 8.07 10.61 -14.64
C ASP A 242 7.83 11.01 -13.17
N ASN A 243 6.60 11.34 -12.81
CA ASN A 243 6.22 11.76 -11.44
C ASN A 243 5.80 10.58 -10.54
N ALA A 244 5.66 9.38 -11.08
CA ALA A 244 5.25 8.22 -10.30
C ALA A 244 6.39 7.69 -9.43
N LEU A 245 6.08 7.30 -8.20
CA LEU A 245 6.99 6.52 -7.38
C LEU A 245 7.08 5.10 -7.93
N CYS A 246 8.28 4.67 -8.24
CA CYS A 246 8.52 3.37 -8.86
C CYS A 246 9.83 2.76 -8.34
N TYR A 247 9.76 1.54 -7.83
CA TYR A 247 10.88 0.86 -7.18
C TYR A 247 11.26 -0.40 -7.93
N SER A 248 12.57 -0.71 -7.95
CA SER A 248 13.08 -1.94 -8.57
C SER A 248 12.85 -3.14 -7.66
N GLU A 249 12.41 -4.25 -8.24
CA GLU A 249 12.34 -5.54 -7.56
C GLU A 249 13.66 -5.93 -6.87
N ILE A 250 14.80 -5.59 -7.49
CA ILE A 250 16.14 -5.85 -6.95
C ILE A 250 16.35 -5.10 -5.63
N ASP A 251 15.99 -3.81 -5.58
CA ASP A 251 16.20 -2.99 -4.40
C ASP A 251 15.27 -3.43 -3.24
N ILE A 252 14.06 -3.92 -3.56
CA ILE A 252 13.15 -4.52 -2.57
C ILE A 252 13.75 -5.82 -2.01
N ILE A 253 14.25 -6.72 -2.86
CA ILE A 253 14.90 -7.98 -2.44
C ILE A 253 16.11 -7.69 -1.53
N LEU A 254 16.96 -6.75 -1.91
CA LEU A 254 18.11 -6.36 -1.10
C LEU A 254 17.68 -5.73 0.23
N GLY A 255 16.59 -4.95 0.23
CA GLY A 255 15.97 -4.42 1.44
C GLY A 255 15.52 -5.52 2.40
N ILE A 256 14.80 -6.50 1.89
CA ILE A 256 14.35 -7.65 2.70
C ILE A 256 15.55 -8.47 3.20
N ARG A 257 16.59 -8.64 2.39
CA ARG A 257 17.83 -9.29 2.82
C ARG A 257 18.47 -8.57 4.01
N PHE A 258 18.57 -7.23 3.95
CA PHE A 258 19.05 -6.43 5.06
C PHE A 258 18.26 -6.68 6.35
N LEU A 259 16.92 -6.68 6.27
CA LEU A 259 16.06 -6.96 7.43
C LEU A 259 16.30 -8.34 8.03
N GLN A 260 16.54 -9.35 7.19
CA GLN A 260 16.83 -10.71 7.67
C GLN A 260 18.18 -10.81 8.36
N GLU A 261 19.22 -10.19 7.78
CA GLU A 261 20.55 -10.19 8.37
C GLU A 261 20.55 -9.43 9.71
N TYR A 262 19.84 -8.30 9.78
CA TYR A 262 19.65 -7.57 11.03
C TYR A 262 18.97 -8.46 12.10
N ALA A 263 17.86 -9.08 11.74
CA ALA A 263 17.12 -9.97 12.66
C ALA A 263 17.94 -11.20 13.11
N ARG A 264 18.83 -11.71 12.24
CA ARG A 264 19.73 -12.80 12.58
C ARG A 264 20.79 -12.36 13.59
N GLU A 265 21.37 -11.18 13.39
CA GLU A 265 22.41 -10.64 14.23
C GLU A 265 21.92 -10.37 15.64
N VAL A 266 20.78 -9.70 15.77
CA VAL A 266 20.15 -9.44 17.08
C VAL A 266 19.38 -10.62 17.64
N ARG A 267 19.33 -11.75 16.93
CA ARG A 267 18.66 -13.02 17.32
C ARG A 267 17.20 -12.86 17.69
N MET A 268 16.48 -12.02 16.95
CA MET A 268 15.05 -11.76 17.20
C MET A 268 14.19 -12.28 16.04
N PRO A 269 12.95 -12.74 16.34
CA PRO A 269 11.97 -12.99 15.29
C PRO A 269 11.53 -11.67 14.66
N ILE A 270 11.21 -11.71 13.35
CA ILE A 270 10.82 -10.53 12.58
C ILE A 270 9.54 -10.76 11.78
N SER A 271 8.66 -9.76 11.84
CA SER A 271 7.52 -9.58 10.93
C SER A 271 7.89 -8.56 9.85
N ILE A 272 8.00 -9.01 8.61
CA ILE A 272 8.37 -8.19 7.45
C ILE A 272 7.10 -7.79 6.71
N ILE A 273 6.93 -6.50 6.44
CA ILE A 273 5.78 -5.94 5.74
C ILE A 273 6.24 -5.40 4.39
N VAL A 274 5.61 -5.88 3.31
CA VAL A 274 5.82 -5.42 1.95
C VAL A 274 4.50 -4.83 1.44
N GLY A 275 4.39 -3.50 1.51
CA GLY A 275 3.20 -2.72 1.14
C GLY A 275 3.15 -2.36 -0.35
N LEU A 276 4.04 -2.90 -1.18
CA LEU A 276 4.22 -2.58 -2.60
C LEU A 276 3.71 -3.72 -3.48
N GLY A 277 3.30 -3.40 -4.72
CA GLY A 277 2.81 -4.40 -5.64
C GLY A 277 2.89 -3.98 -7.11
N THR A 278 2.84 -4.98 -8.02
CA THR A 278 2.89 -4.77 -9.46
C THR A 278 1.78 -5.52 -10.19
N ASN A 279 1.24 -4.89 -11.25
CA ASN A 279 0.37 -5.54 -12.24
C ASN A 279 1.17 -6.18 -13.41
N ILE A 280 2.49 -5.94 -13.46
CA ILE A 280 3.34 -6.43 -14.56
C ILE A 280 3.87 -7.82 -14.20
N SER A 281 2.97 -8.79 -14.08
CA SER A 281 3.32 -10.17 -13.70
C SER A 281 2.27 -11.14 -14.22
N SER A 282 2.47 -12.44 -13.95
CA SER A 282 1.49 -13.48 -14.26
C SER A 282 0.31 -13.52 -13.28
N HIS A 283 0.35 -12.76 -12.21
CA HIS A 283 -0.57 -12.84 -11.07
C HIS A 283 -0.66 -14.25 -10.44
N ARG A 284 0.49 -14.96 -10.42
CA ARG A 284 0.63 -16.31 -9.83
C ARG A 284 1.82 -16.42 -8.86
N GLY A 285 2.29 -15.30 -8.32
CA GLY A 285 3.44 -15.30 -7.44
C GLY A 285 4.73 -15.78 -8.15
N SER A 286 4.91 -15.43 -9.41
CA SER A 286 6.01 -15.92 -10.26
C SER A 286 7.11 -14.89 -10.52
N THR A 287 7.15 -13.80 -9.77
CA THR A 287 8.29 -12.85 -9.81
C THR A 287 9.45 -13.40 -8.96
N VAL A 288 10.65 -12.89 -9.16
CA VAL A 288 11.82 -13.27 -8.35
C VAL A 288 11.62 -12.86 -6.89
N LEU A 289 11.01 -11.70 -6.64
CA LEU A 289 10.61 -11.26 -5.30
C LEU A 289 9.64 -12.24 -4.65
N SER A 290 8.65 -12.73 -5.42
CA SER A 290 7.67 -13.70 -4.93
C SER A 290 8.35 -15.00 -4.46
N ASP A 291 9.26 -15.56 -5.28
CA ASP A 291 10.04 -16.75 -4.91
C ASP A 291 10.92 -16.48 -3.68
N TYR A 292 11.56 -15.31 -3.64
CA TYR A 292 12.44 -14.92 -2.54
C TYR A 292 11.70 -14.85 -1.20
N ILE A 293 10.53 -14.17 -1.15
CA ILE A 293 9.74 -14.04 0.09
C ILE A 293 9.09 -15.37 0.51
N ASP A 294 8.74 -16.22 -0.45
CA ASP A 294 8.28 -17.60 -0.17
C ASP A 294 9.35 -18.40 0.57
N ASN A 295 10.59 -18.35 0.08
CA ASN A 295 11.72 -19.02 0.72
C ASN A 295 12.00 -18.49 2.13
N ILE A 296 11.95 -17.15 2.31
CA ILE A 296 12.14 -16.52 3.62
C ILE A 296 11.07 -16.95 4.61
N GLY A 297 9.82 -16.93 4.20
CA GLY A 297 8.68 -17.29 5.06
C GLY A 297 8.71 -18.73 5.56
N ARG A 298 9.56 -19.61 4.99
CA ARG A 298 9.80 -20.99 5.46
C ARG A 298 10.79 -21.07 6.62
N ASN A 299 11.50 -20.00 6.93
CA ASN A 299 12.47 -19.97 8.01
C ASN A 299 11.80 -19.67 9.36
N ILE A 300 12.30 -20.31 10.42
CA ILE A 300 11.81 -20.07 11.79
C ILE A 300 12.04 -18.60 12.18
N GLY A 301 11.05 -18.00 12.84
CA GLY A 301 11.11 -16.61 13.29
C GLY A 301 10.99 -15.58 12.17
N ARG A 302 10.60 -15.99 10.96
CA ARG A 302 10.35 -15.09 9.83
C ARG A 302 8.88 -15.14 9.43
N CYS A 303 8.23 -13.99 9.47
CA CYS A 303 6.87 -13.82 9.00
C CYS A 303 6.85 -12.71 7.94
N VAL A 304 6.22 -12.96 6.79
CA VAL A 304 6.09 -11.97 5.72
C VAL A 304 4.62 -11.72 5.47
N THR A 305 4.26 -10.44 5.41
CA THR A 305 2.91 -9.95 5.11
C THR A 305 2.95 -9.07 3.87
N THR A 306 2.03 -9.33 2.92
CA THR A 306 1.88 -8.59 1.67
C THR A 306 0.46 -8.06 1.54
N CYS A 307 0.25 -7.08 0.69
CA CYS A 307 -1.07 -6.53 0.39
C CYS A 307 -1.62 -7.06 -0.94
N THR A 308 -2.96 -6.93 -1.14
CA THR A 308 -3.62 -7.31 -2.39
C THR A 308 -3.47 -6.28 -3.51
N GLY A 309 -2.96 -5.07 -3.22
CA GLY A 309 -3.05 -3.93 -4.14
C GLY A 309 -4.44 -3.27 -4.12
N ASN A 310 -4.58 -2.16 -4.86
CA ASN A 310 -5.74 -1.27 -4.80
C ASN A 310 -6.39 -1.06 -6.19
N TYR A 311 -6.29 -2.05 -7.10
CA TYR A 311 -6.65 -1.87 -8.51
C TYR A 311 -7.88 -2.65 -8.98
N ALA A 312 -8.65 -3.31 -8.08
CA ALA A 312 -9.80 -4.11 -8.50
C ALA A 312 -10.87 -3.31 -9.26
N ASN A 313 -11.04 -2.03 -8.94
CA ASN A 313 -11.96 -1.12 -9.63
C ASN A 313 -11.27 -0.17 -10.63
N SER A 314 -9.96 -0.32 -10.85
CA SER A 314 -9.18 0.57 -11.75
C SER A 314 -9.30 0.22 -13.21
N ARG A 315 -10.03 -0.86 -13.55
CA ARG A 315 -10.28 -1.31 -14.93
C ARG A 315 -9.01 -1.67 -15.70
N LEU A 316 -7.99 -2.18 -14.99
CA LEU A 316 -6.67 -2.50 -15.54
C LEU A 316 -6.50 -3.99 -15.87
N HIS A 317 -7.53 -4.80 -15.67
CA HIS A 317 -7.54 -6.23 -16.00
C HIS A 317 -8.68 -6.57 -16.97
N PHE A 318 -8.35 -7.39 -17.97
CA PHE A 318 -9.28 -7.99 -18.93
C PHE A 318 -9.12 -9.51 -18.92
N ARG A 319 -10.24 -10.22 -18.88
CA ARG A 319 -10.29 -11.67 -19.00
C ARG A 319 -10.96 -12.05 -20.32
N GLY A 320 -10.25 -12.78 -21.18
CA GLY A 320 -10.75 -13.31 -22.44
C GLY A 320 -10.96 -14.81 -22.39
N ASN A 321 -11.95 -15.30 -23.15
CA ASN A 321 -12.15 -16.73 -23.38
C ASN A 321 -12.65 -16.95 -24.82
N LEU A 322 -11.76 -17.41 -25.72
CA LEU A 322 -12.08 -17.67 -27.10
C LEU A 322 -12.89 -18.98 -27.22
N VAL A 323 -14.18 -18.84 -27.48
CA VAL A 323 -15.07 -19.99 -27.71
C VAL A 323 -14.84 -20.57 -29.12
N PRO A 324 -15.12 -21.87 -29.37
CA PRO A 324 -14.77 -22.56 -30.62
C PRO A 324 -15.33 -21.91 -31.89
N ASP A 325 -16.50 -21.27 -31.83
CA ASP A 325 -17.16 -20.65 -32.99
C ASP A 325 -16.78 -19.17 -33.21
N ALA A 326 -16.01 -18.57 -32.29
CA ALA A 326 -15.57 -17.19 -32.42
C ALA A 326 -14.25 -17.12 -33.20
N GLU A 327 -14.19 -16.23 -34.20
CA GLU A 327 -12.97 -16.00 -34.97
C GLU A 327 -11.88 -15.32 -34.12
N TYR A 328 -12.28 -14.37 -33.27
CA TYR A 328 -11.39 -13.62 -32.39
C TYR A 328 -12.14 -13.08 -31.16
N ILE A 329 -11.40 -12.63 -30.17
CA ILE A 329 -11.91 -11.83 -29.04
C ILE A 329 -11.47 -10.37 -29.22
N PRO A 330 -12.42 -9.41 -29.24
CA PRO A 330 -12.08 -8.00 -29.21
C PRO A 330 -11.71 -7.56 -27.80
N ILE A 331 -10.58 -6.86 -27.67
CA ILE A 331 -10.09 -6.25 -26.44
C ILE A 331 -10.04 -4.75 -26.68
N GLU A 332 -10.92 -3.99 -26.04
CA GLU A 332 -11.02 -2.55 -26.24
C GLU A 332 -10.36 -1.81 -25.09
N ILE A 333 -9.39 -0.95 -25.45
CA ILE A 333 -8.64 -0.11 -24.51
C ILE A 333 -8.97 1.34 -24.83
N ARG A 334 -9.54 2.06 -23.87
CA ARG A 334 -9.60 3.51 -23.95
C ARG A 334 -8.26 4.08 -23.54
N VAL A 335 -7.66 4.85 -24.43
CA VAL A 335 -6.48 5.66 -24.16
C VAL A 335 -6.92 7.09 -23.87
N GLY A 336 -6.54 7.60 -22.71
CA GLY A 336 -6.89 8.95 -22.26
C GLY A 336 -6.07 10.04 -22.94
N GLU A 337 -6.57 11.28 -22.84
CA GLU A 337 -5.82 12.45 -23.27
C GLU A 337 -4.52 12.59 -22.47
N GLY A 338 -3.43 12.95 -23.15
CA GLY A 338 -2.13 13.12 -22.52
C GLY A 338 -1.37 11.83 -22.21
N GLU A 339 -1.89 10.64 -22.57
CA GLU A 339 -1.16 9.39 -22.44
C GLU A 339 0.09 9.39 -23.32
N ARG A 340 1.27 9.16 -22.73
CA ARG A 340 2.56 9.13 -23.46
C ARG A 340 3.04 7.73 -23.75
N GLY A 341 2.48 6.75 -23.07
CA GLY A 341 2.75 5.35 -23.30
C GLY A 341 2.37 4.50 -22.10
N PHE A 342 2.00 3.28 -22.40
CA PHE A 342 1.66 2.29 -21.38
C PHE A 342 2.15 0.90 -21.77
N TYR A 343 2.38 0.10 -20.76
CA TYR A 343 2.77 -1.30 -20.89
C TYR A 343 1.60 -2.20 -20.52
N CYS A 344 1.37 -3.24 -21.29
CA CYS A 344 0.44 -4.29 -20.91
C CYS A 344 0.96 -5.68 -21.29
N VAL A 345 0.45 -6.70 -20.63
CA VAL A 345 0.86 -8.08 -20.82
C VAL A 345 -0.33 -9.01 -20.86
N LEU A 346 -0.36 -9.89 -21.87
CA LEU A 346 -1.33 -10.98 -21.99
C LEU A 346 -0.67 -12.27 -21.54
N TRP A 347 -1.35 -13.05 -20.71
CA TRP A 347 -0.90 -14.35 -20.22
C TRP A 347 -1.91 -15.43 -20.55
N SER A 348 -1.44 -16.60 -21.00
CA SER A 348 -2.28 -17.76 -21.31
C SER A 348 -1.66 -19.06 -20.83
N GLU A 349 -2.51 -20.06 -20.54
CA GLU A 349 -2.06 -21.43 -20.23
C GLU A 349 -1.52 -22.11 -21.48
N PRO A 350 -0.39 -22.86 -21.40
CA PRO A 350 0.00 -23.72 -22.50
C PRO A 350 -1.08 -24.80 -22.79
N PRO A 351 -1.35 -25.15 -24.05
CA PRO A 351 -0.63 -24.70 -25.25
C PRO A 351 -1.22 -23.43 -25.89
N ASP A 352 -2.12 -22.70 -25.22
CA ASP A 352 -2.84 -21.58 -25.81
C ASP A 352 -1.89 -20.42 -26.17
N VAL A 353 -1.92 -20.01 -27.44
CA VAL A 353 -1.16 -18.90 -28.01
C VAL A 353 -2.06 -18.12 -28.95
N PHE A 354 -1.99 -16.81 -28.93
CA PHE A 354 -2.86 -15.93 -29.70
C PHE A 354 -2.06 -15.07 -30.67
N ALA A 355 -2.55 -14.93 -31.92
CA ALA A 355 -2.10 -13.91 -32.86
C ALA A 355 -2.90 -12.62 -32.63
N LEU A 356 -2.26 -11.46 -32.73
CA LEU A 356 -2.86 -10.18 -32.41
C LEU A 356 -2.97 -9.27 -33.63
N GLU A 357 -4.11 -8.61 -33.81
CA GLU A 357 -4.36 -7.56 -34.79
C GLU A 357 -4.75 -6.28 -34.06
N PHE A 358 -4.32 -5.14 -34.55
CA PHE A 358 -4.52 -3.85 -33.87
C PHE A 358 -5.29 -2.89 -34.76
N ILE A 359 -6.30 -2.23 -34.19
CA ILE A 359 -7.13 -1.22 -34.83
C ILE A 359 -6.97 0.08 -34.04
N SER A 360 -6.56 1.14 -34.72
CA SER A 360 -6.42 2.46 -34.11
C SER A 360 -7.77 3.17 -33.92
N PRO A 361 -7.84 4.25 -33.11
CA PRO A 361 -9.06 5.05 -32.95
C PRO A 361 -9.61 5.63 -34.25
N THR A 362 -8.79 5.80 -35.26
CA THR A 362 -9.21 6.27 -36.61
C THR A 362 -9.77 5.15 -37.48
N GLY A 363 -9.76 3.89 -37.01
CA GLY A 363 -10.23 2.72 -37.74
C GLY A 363 -9.16 2.08 -38.65
N ARG A 364 -7.90 2.53 -38.60
CA ARG A 364 -6.81 1.88 -39.31
C ARG A 364 -6.50 0.53 -38.73
N VAL A 365 -6.45 -0.50 -39.55
CA VAL A 365 -6.11 -1.88 -39.21
C VAL A 365 -4.69 -2.17 -39.68
N GLU A 366 -3.83 -2.62 -38.76
CA GLU A 366 -2.51 -3.16 -39.12
C GLU A 366 -2.58 -4.68 -39.29
N GLN A 367 -1.67 -5.23 -40.08
CA GLN A 367 -1.61 -6.66 -40.35
C GLN A 367 -1.52 -7.48 -39.08
N ARG A 368 -2.30 -8.58 -39.01
CA ARG A 368 -2.26 -9.56 -37.90
C ARG A 368 -0.81 -10.03 -37.67
N VAL A 369 -0.36 -9.91 -36.42
CA VAL A 369 0.97 -10.33 -35.99
C VAL A 369 0.88 -11.77 -35.50
N PRO A 370 1.47 -12.73 -36.20
CA PRO A 370 1.55 -14.10 -35.75
C PRO A 370 2.57 -14.22 -34.58
N PRO A 371 2.43 -15.22 -33.72
CA PRO A 371 3.40 -15.48 -32.66
C PRO A 371 4.80 -15.75 -33.26
N LYS A 372 5.76 -14.89 -32.96
CA LYS A 372 7.18 -15.06 -33.27
C LYS A 372 7.94 -15.10 -31.96
N ILE A 373 8.29 -16.31 -31.53
CA ILE A 373 8.86 -16.56 -30.21
C ILE A 373 10.23 -15.91 -30.09
N ASN A 374 10.42 -15.16 -28.98
CA ASN A 374 11.66 -14.43 -28.68
C ASN A 374 12.07 -13.38 -29.74
N GLU A 375 11.14 -12.98 -30.61
CA GLU A 375 11.34 -11.89 -31.55
C GLU A 375 10.52 -10.65 -31.18
N ARG A 376 11.11 -9.47 -31.35
CA ARG A 376 10.40 -8.19 -31.21
C ARG A 376 9.80 -7.80 -32.56
N THR A 377 8.49 -7.61 -32.61
CA THR A 377 7.76 -7.03 -33.73
C THR A 377 7.38 -5.59 -33.42
N VAL A 378 7.49 -4.69 -34.40
CA VAL A 378 7.14 -3.27 -34.23
C VAL A 378 6.13 -2.88 -35.30
N LEU A 379 4.95 -2.45 -34.86
CA LEU A 379 3.94 -1.82 -35.71
C LEU A 379 4.03 -0.30 -35.60
N ARG A 380 3.77 0.40 -36.74
CA ARG A 380 3.79 1.87 -36.79
C ARG A 380 2.52 2.40 -37.45
N PHE A 381 1.73 3.08 -36.64
CA PHE A 381 0.55 3.83 -37.06
C PHE A 381 1.00 5.27 -37.39
N THR A 382 1.41 5.48 -38.62
CA THR A 382 2.10 6.71 -39.03
C THR A 382 1.23 7.97 -38.89
N LEU A 383 -0.08 7.86 -39.18
CA LEU A 383 -1.00 8.99 -39.05
C LEU A 383 -1.25 9.37 -37.61
N GLU A 384 -1.32 8.40 -36.72
CA GLU A 384 -1.52 8.55 -35.29
C GLU A 384 -0.23 8.88 -34.53
N GLY A 385 0.93 8.70 -35.18
CA GLY A 385 2.24 8.84 -34.50
C GLY A 385 2.53 7.76 -33.48
N THR A 386 1.76 6.66 -33.47
CA THR A 386 1.81 5.60 -32.47
C THR A 386 2.72 4.45 -32.91
N GLN A 387 3.53 3.95 -32.00
CA GLN A 387 4.29 2.71 -32.18
C GLN A 387 3.86 1.67 -31.14
N ILE A 388 3.66 0.42 -31.60
CA ILE A 388 3.37 -0.72 -30.73
C ILE A 388 4.49 -1.74 -30.87
N GLU A 389 5.16 -2.06 -29.78
CA GLU A 389 6.17 -3.11 -29.71
C GLU A 389 5.57 -4.36 -29.09
N ILE A 390 5.75 -5.48 -29.74
CA ILE A 390 5.16 -6.76 -29.41
C ILE A 390 6.29 -7.78 -29.23
N PHE A 391 6.26 -8.50 -28.12
CA PHE A 391 7.20 -9.59 -27.85
C PHE A 391 6.44 -10.80 -27.31
N TYR A 392 6.68 -11.98 -27.93
CA TYR A 392 6.10 -13.25 -27.53
C TYR A 392 7.11 -14.09 -26.76
N GLY A 393 6.72 -14.60 -25.58
CA GLY A 393 7.46 -15.59 -24.81
C GLY A 393 6.62 -16.82 -24.51
N LEU A 394 7.22 -17.98 -24.55
CA LEU A 394 6.58 -19.25 -24.19
C LEU A 394 7.20 -19.83 -22.94
N ASN A 395 6.38 -20.52 -22.14
CA ASN A 395 6.81 -21.26 -20.95
C ASN A 395 7.74 -20.43 -20.06
N GLN A 396 7.25 -19.30 -19.58
CA GLN A 396 8.01 -18.47 -18.64
C GLN A 396 8.49 -19.35 -17.45
N ALA A 397 9.77 -19.27 -17.15
CA ALA A 397 10.49 -20.25 -16.34
C ALA A 397 9.88 -20.54 -14.94
N VAL A 398 9.22 -19.56 -14.34
CA VAL A 398 8.64 -19.71 -12.99
C VAL A 398 7.15 -20.05 -13.06
N SER A 399 6.37 -19.33 -13.88
CA SER A 399 4.92 -19.54 -13.98
C SER A 399 4.53 -20.69 -14.92
N GLY A 400 5.39 -21.06 -15.86
CA GLY A 400 5.06 -22.00 -16.95
C GLY A 400 4.11 -21.45 -18.00
N LEU A 401 3.65 -20.19 -17.88
CA LEU A 401 2.67 -19.58 -18.78
C LEU A 401 3.32 -19.07 -20.07
N ASN A 402 2.50 -18.96 -21.13
CA ASN A 402 2.82 -18.21 -22.31
C ASN A 402 2.44 -16.74 -22.12
N PHE A 403 3.20 -15.81 -22.71
CA PHE A 403 2.90 -14.38 -22.57
C PHE A 403 3.19 -13.58 -23.83
N VAL A 404 2.49 -12.44 -23.93
CA VAL A 404 2.74 -11.42 -24.94
C VAL A 404 2.84 -10.08 -24.24
N THR A 405 3.98 -9.41 -24.38
CA THR A 405 4.12 -8.03 -23.90
C THR A 405 3.84 -7.04 -25.00
N LEU A 406 3.15 -5.96 -24.65
CA LEU A 406 2.77 -4.88 -25.55
C LEU A 406 3.23 -3.55 -24.95
N ARG A 407 4.03 -2.80 -25.69
CA ARG A 407 4.43 -1.44 -25.35
C ARG A 407 3.79 -0.47 -26.34
N PHE A 408 2.81 0.29 -25.88
CA PHE A 408 2.19 1.36 -26.65
C PHE A 408 3.00 2.65 -26.42
N ILE A 409 3.67 3.14 -27.44
CA ILE A 409 4.54 4.33 -27.37
C ILE A 409 3.84 5.46 -28.11
N THR A 410 3.63 6.58 -27.44
CA THR A 410 2.89 7.75 -27.92
C THR A 410 1.52 7.38 -28.55
N PRO A 411 0.66 6.63 -27.82
CA PRO A 411 -0.61 6.23 -28.39
C PRO A 411 -1.52 7.44 -28.56
N SER A 412 -2.20 7.54 -29.73
CA SER A 412 -3.24 8.54 -29.90
C SER A 412 -4.41 8.28 -28.97
N PRO A 413 -5.04 9.32 -28.38
CA PRO A 413 -6.21 9.15 -27.52
C PRO A 413 -7.40 8.59 -28.30
N GLY A 414 -8.26 7.85 -27.61
CA GLY A 414 -9.44 7.20 -28.17
C GLY A 414 -9.50 5.70 -27.86
N ILE A 415 -10.31 4.96 -28.61
CA ILE A 415 -10.50 3.53 -28.41
C ILE A 415 -9.58 2.76 -29.34
N TRP A 416 -8.63 2.03 -28.78
CA TRP A 416 -7.84 1.03 -29.47
C TRP A 416 -8.48 -0.34 -29.31
N THR A 417 -8.57 -1.10 -30.41
CA THR A 417 -9.07 -2.47 -30.38
C THR A 417 -7.96 -3.44 -30.73
N ILE A 418 -7.74 -4.43 -29.86
CA ILE A 418 -6.87 -5.56 -30.11
C ILE A 418 -7.78 -6.76 -30.38
N ARG A 419 -7.63 -7.41 -31.55
CA ARG A 419 -8.31 -8.68 -31.83
C ARG A 419 -7.36 -9.82 -31.55
N ALA A 420 -7.72 -10.67 -30.58
CA ALA A 420 -6.96 -11.86 -30.23
C ALA A 420 -7.52 -13.09 -30.98
N TYR A 421 -6.76 -13.62 -31.91
CA TYR A 421 -7.09 -14.80 -32.71
C TYR A 421 -6.37 -16.03 -32.13
N GLY A 422 -7.08 -17.14 -32.01
CA GLY A 422 -6.44 -18.40 -31.62
C GLY A 422 -5.40 -18.84 -32.69
N TYR A 423 -4.14 -18.98 -32.28
CA TYR A 423 -3.09 -19.56 -33.14
C TYR A 423 -2.91 -21.05 -32.81
N THR A 424 -2.81 -21.39 -31.56
CA THR A 424 -2.96 -22.73 -30.98
C THR A 424 -3.81 -22.56 -29.76
N THR A 425 -4.93 -23.26 -29.66
CA THR A 425 -5.87 -23.10 -28.55
C THR A 425 -6.40 -24.46 -28.09
N LEU A 426 -6.47 -24.64 -26.77
CA LEU A 426 -7.09 -25.76 -26.11
C LEU A 426 -8.23 -25.27 -25.20
N SER A 427 -7.93 -24.33 -24.30
CA SER A 427 -8.90 -23.72 -23.40
C SER A 427 -9.48 -22.42 -23.95
N GLY A 428 -8.72 -21.69 -24.76
CA GLY A 428 -9.06 -20.37 -25.28
C GLY A 428 -9.00 -19.25 -24.25
N GLY A 429 -8.62 -19.55 -23.01
CA GLY A 429 -8.58 -18.60 -21.89
C GLY A 429 -7.29 -17.79 -21.83
N PHE A 430 -7.40 -16.48 -21.55
CA PHE A 430 -6.26 -15.63 -21.25
C PHE A 430 -6.66 -14.47 -20.33
N ASN A 431 -5.66 -13.89 -19.68
CA ASN A 431 -5.80 -12.68 -18.91
C ASN A 431 -4.84 -11.61 -19.44
N MET A 432 -5.23 -10.34 -19.36
CA MET A 432 -4.41 -9.23 -19.81
C MET A 432 -4.46 -8.10 -18.77
N TRP A 433 -3.29 -7.57 -18.40
CA TRP A 433 -3.18 -6.46 -17.45
C TRP A 433 -2.44 -5.28 -18.06
N ILE A 434 -2.93 -4.09 -17.76
CA ILE A 434 -2.21 -2.83 -17.95
C ILE A 434 -1.41 -2.59 -16.66
N ASN A 435 -0.24 -1.91 -16.77
CA ASN A 435 0.59 -1.55 -15.62
C ASN A 435 -0.17 -0.73 -14.57
N ASN A 436 0.45 -0.53 -13.41
CA ASN A 436 -0.14 0.17 -12.27
C ASN A 436 -0.73 1.53 -12.66
N ARG A 437 -1.84 1.91 -12.04
CA ARG A 437 -2.57 3.15 -12.37
C ARG A 437 -1.71 4.41 -12.28
N GLU A 438 -0.86 4.50 -11.28
CA GLU A 438 0.05 5.63 -11.04
C GLU A 438 1.19 5.73 -12.07
N PHE A 439 1.45 4.66 -12.83
CA PHE A 439 2.45 4.65 -13.90
C PHE A 439 1.93 5.23 -15.21
N LEU A 440 0.62 5.35 -15.35
CA LEU A 440 -0.03 5.91 -16.53
C LEU A 440 0.03 7.44 -16.51
N TRP A 441 0.12 8.04 -17.69
CA TRP A 441 0.06 9.49 -17.85
C TRP A 441 -1.37 10.00 -17.96
N GLY A 442 -2.25 9.20 -18.56
CA GLY A 442 -3.64 9.51 -18.84
C GLY A 442 -4.61 8.53 -18.20
N ASP A 443 -5.89 8.72 -18.47
CA ASP A 443 -6.96 7.81 -18.02
C ASP A 443 -7.13 6.66 -19.04
N THR A 444 -6.20 5.68 -18.96
CA THR A 444 -6.11 4.53 -19.87
C THR A 444 -6.59 3.26 -19.16
N TYR A 445 -7.54 2.52 -19.77
CA TYR A 445 -8.17 1.36 -19.16
C TYR A 445 -8.93 0.48 -20.17
N PHE A 446 -9.28 -0.76 -19.78
CA PHE A 446 -10.15 -1.65 -20.57
C PHE A 446 -11.62 -1.21 -20.48
N LEU A 447 -12.32 -1.21 -21.61
CA LEU A 447 -13.77 -0.90 -21.63
C LEU A 447 -14.61 -2.02 -21.02
N GLN A 448 -14.16 -3.27 -21.11
CA GLN A 448 -14.80 -4.44 -20.51
C GLN A 448 -13.87 -5.10 -19.50
N PRO A 449 -13.62 -4.47 -18.34
CA PRO A 449 -12.70 -4.99 -17.34
C PRO A 449 -13.31 -6.14 -16.55
N ASP A 450 -12.46 -7.08 -16.09
CA ASP A 450 -12.81 -8.06 -15.06
C ASP A 450 -12.22 -7.60 -13.71
N PRO A 451 -13.03 -7.44 -12.64
CA PRO A 451 -12.55 -7.01 -11.34
C PRO A 451 -11.87 -8.11 -10.51
N TYR A 452 -11.95 -9.36 -10.94
CA TYR A 452 -11.29 -10.50 -10.30
C TYR A 452 -9.88 -10.71 -10.86
N ASN A 453 -9.09 -11.54 -10.18
CA ASN A 453 -7.69 -11.79 -10.53
C ASN A 453 -6.86 -10.49 -10.60
N THR A 454 -7.10 -9.60 -9.63
CA THR A 454 -6.50 -8.27 -9.54
C THR A 454 -5.58 -8.10 -8.32
N ILE A 455 -5.25 -9.21 -7.63
CA ILE A 455 -4.22 -9.19 -6.60
C ILE A 455 -2.87 -8.96 -7.29
N THR A 456 -2.17 -7.91 -6.89
CA THR A 456 -0.83 -7.59 -7.40
C THR A 456 0.21 -8.56 -6.84
N ASP A 457 1.24 -8.90 -7.63
CA ASP A 457 2.41 -9.58 -7.05
C ASP A 457 3.24 -8.58 -6.20
N PRO A 458 3.76 -9.02 -5.03
CA PRO A 458 3.91 -10.40 -4.58
C PRO A 458 2.72 -10.98 -3.79
N GLY A 459 1.55 -10.37 -3.78
CA GLY A 459 0.37 -10.84 -3.04
C GLY A 459 -0.16 -12.22 -3.47
N ASN A 460 0.23 -12.74 -4.63
CA ASN A 460 -0.16 -14.08 -5.09
C ASN A 460 0.78 -15.20 -4.61
N THR A 461 1.75 -14.89 -3.73
CA THR A 461 2.67 -15.89 -3.18
C THR A 461 2.00 -16.82 -2.17
N THR A 462 2.52 -18.06 -2.06
CA THR A 462 1.89 -19.11 -1.28
C THR A 462 2.15 -18.99 0.22
N VAL A 463 3.39 -18.73 0.64
CA VAL A 463 3.81 -18.77 2.05
C VAL A 463 3.50 -17.47 2.81
N PRO A 464 3.76 -16.26 2.27
CA PRO A 464 3.40 -15.00 2.91
C PRO A 464 1.89 -14.86 3.18
N ILE A 465 1.56 -13.98 4.11
CA ILE A 465 0.19 -13.62 4.43
C ILE A 465 -0.24 -12.52 3.47
N THR A 466 -1.26 -12.77 2.64
CA THR A 466 -1.81 -11.79 1.71
C THR A 466 -3.07 -11.17 2.28
N VAL A 467 -3.08 -9.85 2.40
CA VAL A 467 -4.11 -9.12 3.13
C VAL A 467 -4.85 -8.17 2.22
N GLY A 468 -6.18 -8.37 2.12
CA GLY A 468 -7.09 -7.41 1.51
C GLY A 468 -7.61 -6.38 2.53
N ALA A 469 -8.30 -5.36 2.04
CA ALA A 469 -8.81 -4.28 2.88
C ALA A 469 -10.35 -4.30 2.97
N TYR A 470 -10.87 -4.06 4.18
CA TYR A 470 -12.30 -3.85 4.40
C TYR A 470 -12.56 -2.63 5.30
N ASN A 471 -13.77 -2.10 5.24
CA ASN A 471 -14.24 -1.05 6.11
C ASN A 471 -14.74 -1.67 7.42
N TYR A 472 -14.01 -1.49 8.50
CA TYR A 472 -14.33 -2.07 9.81
C TYR A 472 -15.57 -1.47 10.49
N ARG A 473 -16.11 -0.34 9.99
CA ARG A 473 -17.30 0.32 10.55
C ARG A 473 -18.61 -0.31 10.05
N ASP A 474 -18.67 -0.69 8.78
CA ASP A 474 -19.86 -1.28 8.15
C ASP A 474 -19.62 -2.71 7.65
N GLY A 475 -18.36 -3.15 7.66
CA GLY A 475 -17.94 -4.46 7.23
C GLY A 475 -17.90 -4.67 5.72
N SER A 476 -18.08 -3.64 4.90
CA SER A 476 -17.98 -3.73 3.45
C SER A 476 -16.55 -3.94 2.99
N ILE A 477 -16.36 -4.66 1.87
CA ILE A 477 -15.03 -4.75 1.24
C ILE A 477 -14.63 -3.38 0.66
N TYR A 478 -13.34 -3.03 0.76
CA TYR A 478 -12.83 -1.88 0.02
C TYR A 478 -12.90 -2.15 -1.49
N ILE A 479 -13.59 -1.30 -2.23
CA ILE A 479 -13.88 -1.51 -3.65
C ILE A 479 -12.60 -1.68 -4.50
N GLY A 480 -11.51 -1.01 -4.12
CA GLY A 480 -10.21 -1.10 -4.78
C GLY A 480 -9.39 -2.32 -4.34
N SER A 481 -9.73 -2.99 -3.22
CA SER A 481 -8.96 -4.14 -2.74
C SER A 481 -8.85 -5.21 -3.82
N GLY A 482 -7.63 -5.65 -4.12
CA GLY A 482 -7.38 -6.71 -5.09
C GLY A 482 -8.16 -7.97 -4.75
N ARG A 483 -8.73 -8.61 -5.76
CA ARG A 483 -9.60 -9.78 -5.65
C ARG A 483 -8.94 -11.00 -6.23
N GLY A 484 -9.15 -12.13 -5.58
CA GLY A 484 -8.69 -13.43 -6.04
C GLY A 484 -9.40 -13.92 -7.32
N THR A 485 -9.03 -15.11 -7.75
CA THR A 485 -9.68 -15.76 -8.91
C THR A 485 -10.97 -16.48 -8.51
N VAL A 486 -11.94 -16.51 -9.39
CA VAL A 486 -13.22 -17.20 -9.18
C VAL A 486 -13.14 -18.69 -9.57
N SER A 487 -12.06 -19.11 -10.23
CA SER A 487 -12.05 -20.36 -10.99
C SER A 487 -11.16 -21.48 -10.48
N TYR A 488 -10.18 -21.26 -9.59
CA TYR A 488 -9.20 -22.27 -9.17
C TYR A 488 -8.64 -22.08 -7.76
N SER A 489 -7.98 -23.11 -7.25
CA SER A 489 -7.43 -23.43 -5.96
C SER A 489 -6.45 -22.44 -5.29
N ASP A 490 -6.26 -21.27 -5.82
CA ASP A 490 -5.48 -20.23 -5.17
C ASP A 490 -6.40 -19.37 -4.30
N ASP A 491 -6.59 -19.82 -3.06
CA ASP A 491 -7.47 -19.23 -2.05
C ASP A 491 -6.90 -17.89 -1.53
N LYS A 492 -6.76 -16.91 -2.43
CA LYS A 492 -6.31 -15.56 -2.12
C LYS A 492 -7.44 -14.53 -2.26
N PRO A 493 -7.44 -13.46 -1.43
CA PRO A 493 -6.48 -13.17 -0.33
C PRO A 493 -6.58 -14.21 0.79
N ASP A 494 -5.57 -14.28 1.69
CA ASP A 494 -5.68 -15.16 2.87
C ASP A 494 -6.73 -14.62 3.85
N ILE A 495 -6.71 -13.33 4.13
CA ILE A 495 -7.66 -12.63 5.03
C ILE A 495 -7.84 -11.19 4.57
N VAL A 496 -8.83 -10.51 5.14
CA VAL A 496 -8.94 -9.05 5.06
C VAL A 496 -8.77 -8.41 6.44
N ALA A 497 -8.21 -7.21 6.47
CA ALA A 497 -8.05 -6.44 7.69
C ALA A 497 -8.57 -4.99 7.50
N PRO A 498 -8.77 -4.22 8.59
CA PRO A 498 -9.16 -2.82 8.50
C PRO A 498 -8.21 -2.04 7.60
N GLY A 499 -8.76 -1.40 6.55
CA GLY A 499 -7.95 -0.67 5.56
C GLY A 499 -8.68 0.52 4.94
N VAL A 500 -9.86 0.90 5.46
CA VAL A 500 -10.65 2.03 4.96
C VAL A 500 -10.78 3.09 6.03
N ASN A 501 -10.38 4.31 5.72
CA ASN A 501 -10.39 5.46 6.63
C ASN A 501 -9.71 5.14 7.96
N VAL A 502 -8.53 4.53 7.90
CA VAL A 502 -7.71 4.18 9.06
C VAL A 502 -6.88 5.38 9.47
N LEU A 503 -6.94 5.74 10.76
CA LEU A 503 -6.11 6.78 11.32
C LEU A 503 -4.65 6.33 11.35
N CYS A 504 -3.75 7.12 10.76
CA CYS A 504 -2.32 6.83 10.68
C CYS A 504 -1.47 8.11 10.79
N PRO A 505 -0.20 8.01 11.19
CA PRO A 505 0.74 9.13 11.18
C PRO A 505 1.06 9.54 9.75
N LEU A 506 1.22 10.84 9.53
CA LEU A 506 1.59 11.41 8.23
C LEU A 506 2.97 12.05 8.27
N SER A 507 3.72 11.97 7.18
CA SER A 507 5.10 12.49 7.11
C SER A 507 5.22 14.02 7.01
N TYR A 508 4.10 14.75 6.97
CA TYR A 508 4.11 16.22 6.83
C TYR A 508 4.52 16.97 8.11
N GLY A 509 4.60 16.29 9.24
CA GLY A 509 5.03 16.87 10.54
C GLY A 509 5.23 15.79 11.59
N ASN A 510 5.74 16.19 12.78
CA ASN A 510 6.12 15.24 13.83
C ASN A 510 4.93 14.73 14.65
N ASN A 511 3.77 15.35 14.51
CA ASN A 511 2.52 15.04 15.23
C ASN A 511 1.28 15.17 14.34
N ILE A 512 1.44 14.97 13.03
CA ILE A 512 0.32 15.06 12.08
C ILE A 512 -0.23 13.67 11.80
N TYR A 513 -1.55 13.56 11.90
CA TYR A 513 -2.31 12.33 11.64
C TYR A 513 -3.38 12.57 10.59
N GLY A 514 -3.79 11.51 9.91
CA GLY A 514 -4.88 11.57 8.93
C GLY A 514 -5.50 10.22 8.68
N GLN A 515 -6.67 10.22 8.04
CA GLN A 515 -7.35 8.99 7.65
C GLN A 515 -6.97 8.61 6.23
N MET A 516 -6.51 7.38 6.07
CA MET A 516 -6.06 6.85 4.79
C MET A 516 -6.75 5.52 4.47
N THR A 517 -6.76 5.18 3.17
CA THR A 517 -7.39 3.94 2.69
C THR A 517 -6.43 3.18 1.77
N GLY A 518 -6.27 1.89 2.03
CA GLY A 518 -5.44 1.02 1.21
C GLY A 518 -5.27 -0.38 1.80
N SER A 519 -5.03 -1.36 0.95
CA SER A 519 -4.69 -2.73 1.36
C SER A 519 -3.32 -2.82 2.04
N SER A 520 -2.41 -1.88 1.76
CA SER A 520 -1.12 -1.78 2.45
C SER A 520 -1.26 -1.43 3.94
N LEU A 521 -2.25 -0.59 4.30
CA LEU A 521 -2.57 -0.28 5.70
C LEU A 521 -3.11 -1.51 6.43
N ALA A 522 -3.99 -2.29 5.77
CA ALA A 522 -4.48 -3.56 6.26
C ALA A 522 -3.33 -4.57 6.48
N ALA A 523 -2.37 -4.63 5.55
CA ALA A 523 -1.16 -5.43 5.69
C ALA A 523 -0.28 -4.97 6.85
N ALA A 524 -0.16 -3.66 7.10
CA ALA A 524 0.60 -3.11 8.22
C ALA A 524 -0.01 -3.51 9.58
N ILE A 525 -1.32 -3.38 9.74
CA ILE A 525 -2.04 -3.83 10.96
C ILE A 525 -1.86 -5.35 11.16
N THR A 526 -1.97 -6.13 10.09
CA THR A 526 -1.78 -7.59 10.14
C THR A 526 -0.35 -7.96 10.47
N GLY A 527 0.65 -7.28 9.89
CA GLY A 527 2.06 -7.48 10.19
C GLY A 527 2.41 -7.17 11.65
N GLY A 528 1.82 -6.13 12.23
CA GLY A 528 1.91 -5.86 13.66
C GLY A 528 1.23 -6.96 14.50
N GLY A 529 0.05 -7.43 14.10
CA GLY A 529 -0.63 -8.59 14.70
C GLY A 529 0.21 -9.87 14.63
N ALA A 530 0.92 -10.08 13.51
CA ALA A 530 1.86 -11.19 13.37
C ALA A 530 3.04 -11.09 14.36
N ALA A 531 3.54 -9.88 14.65
CA ALA A 531 4.56 -9.66 15.67
C ALA A 531 4.07 -10.06 17.07
N LEU A 532 2.79 -9.79 17.42
CA LEU A 532 2.18 -10.26 18.67
C LEU A 532 2.14 -11.80 18.76
N ILE A 533 1.81 -12.46 17.64
CA ILE A 533 1.80 -13.93 17.56
C ILE A 533 3.23 -14.50 17.70
N LEU A 534 4.24 -13.85 17.07
CA LEU A 534 5.64 -14.21 17.22
C LEU A 534 6.13 -14.00 18.66
N GLU A 535 5.73 -12.93 19.33
CA GLU A 535 5.99 -12.75 20.77
C GLU A 535 5.43 -13.91 21.58
N TYR A 536 4.16 -14.25 21.37
CA TYR A 536 3.52 -15.35 22.08
C TYR A 536 4.24 -16.69 21.82
N GLY A 537 4.44 -17.01 20.56
CA GLY A 537 5.00 -18.30 20.18
C GLY A 537 6.48 -18.44 20.47
N ILE A 538 7.31 -17.54 19.95
CA ILE A 538 8.78 -17.67 19.99
C ILE A 538 9.34 -17.05 21.27
N VAL A 539 9.02 -15.79 21.57
CA VAL A 539 9.63 -15.08 22.68
C VAL A 539 9.17 -15.66 24.03
N LYS A 540 7.86 -15.91 24.17
CA LYS A 540 7.31 -16.56 25.38
C LYS A 540 7.42 -18.08 25.37
N GLY A 541 7.87 -18.68 24.23
CA GLY A 541 8.20 -20.12 24.13
C GLY A 541 7.03 -21.08 23.95
N PHE A 542 5.79 -20.58 23.72
CA PHE A 542 4.63 -21.47 23.56
C PHE A 542 4.62 -22.23 22.23
N TYR A 543 5.24 -21.67 21.19
CA TYR A 543 5.39 -22.30 19.88
C TYR A 543 6.70 -21.85 19.20
N PRO A 544 7.87 -22.37 19.61
CA PRO A 544 9.19 -21.81 19.26
C PRO A 544 9.59 -21.97 17.79
N PHE A 545 8.88 -22.78 17.01
CA PHE A 545 9.21 -23.08 15.60
C PHE A 545 8.31 -22.36 14.60
N MET A 546 7.69 -21.24 15.00
CA MET A 546 6.82 -20.46 14.13
C MET A 546 7.52 -19.95 12.88
N ARG A 547 6.80 -20.00 11.77
CA ARG A 547 7.17 -19.53 10.44
C ARG A 547 5.99 -18.76 9.83
N SER A 548 6.19 -18.10 8.68
CA SER A 548 5.14 -17.33 8.04
C SER A 548 3.84 -18.12 7.83
N TYR A 549 3.93 -19.31 7.26
CA TYR A 549 2.74 -20.15 7.05
C TYR A 549 2.09 -20.63 8.36
N THR A 550 2.85 -20.77 9.44
CA THR A 550 2.29 -21.12 10.76
C THR A 550 1.46 -19.97 11.30
N VAL A 551 2.02 -18.76 11.27
CA VAL A 551 1.29 -17.53 11.66
C VAL A 551 0.06 -17.35 10.80
N LYS A 552 0.19 -17.50 9.47
CA LYS A 552 -0.94 -17.44 8.52
C LYS A 552 -2.06 -18.42 8.91
N ASN A 553 -1.74 -19.68 9.19
CA ASN A 553 -2.74 -20.67 9.55
C ASN A 553 -3.47 -20.31 10.85
N PHE A 554 -2.77 -19.75 11.84
CA PHE A 554 -3.42 -19.27 13.06
C PHE A 554 -4.33 -18.08 12.80
N LEU A 555 -3.91 -17.14 11.95
CA LEU A 555 -4.76 -16.01 11.54
C LEU A 555 -6.00 -16.47 10.78
N ILE A 556 -5.86 -17.43 9.87
CA ILE A 556 -6.99 -18.04 9.14
C ILE A 556 -7.94 -18.77 10.10
N ASN A 557 -7.41 -19.53 11.06
CA ASN A 557 -8.22 -20.24 12.05
C ASN A 557 -8.98 -19.29 12.97
N GLY A 558 -8.38 -18.17 13.33
CA GLY A 558 -8.97 -17.13 14.17
C GLY A 558 -9.85 -16.12 13.42
N ALA A 559 -9.87 -16.14 12.09
CA ALA A 559 -10.59 -15.16 11.30
C ALA A 559 -12.10 -15.17 11.58
N ASP A 560 -12.69 -13.99 11.68
CA ASP A 560 -14.14 -13.85 11.81
C ASP A 560 -14.81 -14.09 10.46
N ARG A 561 -15.85 -14.94 10.48
CA ARG A 561 -16.60 -15.36 9.29
C ARG A 561 -18.06 -14.97 9.43
N ARG A 562 -18.66 -14.49 8.34
CA ARG A 562 -20.07 -14.14 8.27
C ARG A 562 -20.84 -15.27 7.60
N GLU A 563 -22.05 -15.52 8.03
CA GLU A 563 -22.87 -16.62 7.53
C GLU A 563 -23.30 -16.43 6.06
N GLU A 564 -23.38 -15.19 5.58
CA GLU A 564 -23.76 -14.85 4.22
C GLU A 564 -22.68 -15.17 3.15
N TYR A 565 -21.43 -15.45 3.55
CA TYR A 565 -20.33 -15.78 2.64
C TYR A 565 -19.89 -17.24 2.74
N ARG A 566 -19.49 -17.79 1.60
CA ARG A 566 -18.81 -19.08 1.56
C ARG A 566 -17.29 -18.84 1.54
N TYR A 567 -16.58 -19.43 2.49
CA TYR A 567 -15.13 -19.29 2.61
C TYR A 567 -14.37 -20.53 2.11
N PRO A 568 -13.18 -20.36 1.44
CA PRO A 568 -12.59 -19.07 1.11
C PRO A 568 -13.41 -18.30 0.06
N ASP A 569 -13.38 -16.96 0.15
CA ASP A 569 -14.10 -16.04 -0.71
C ASP A 569 -13.09 -15.18 -1.48
N PRO A 570 -13.26 -14.91 -2.80
CA PRO A 570 -12.28 -14.15 -3.58
C PRO A 570 -12.10 -12.69 -3.14
N LEU A 571 -13.01 -12.14 -2.33
CA LEU A 571 -12.93 -10.79 -1.77
C LEU A 571 -12.39 -10.81 -0.33
N PHE A 572 -12.94 -11.72 0.52
CA PHE A 572 -12.68 -11.78 1.96
C PHE A 572 -11.65 -12.83 2.36
N GLY A 573 -11.17 -13.66 1.43
CA GLY A 573 -10.31 -14.79 1.75
C GLY A 573 -10.96 -15.75 2.73
N TYR A 574 -10.32 -16.04 3.85
CA TYR A 574 -10.87 -16.87 4.92
C TYR A 574 -11.63 -16.10 6.00
N GLY A 575 -11.79 -14.78 5.84
CA GLY A 575 -12.54 -13.91 6.76
C GLY A 575 -11.78 -12.66 7.18
N THR A 576 -12.31 -11.95 8.19
CA THR A 576 -11.71 -10.73 8.72
C THR A 576 -10.73 -11.03 9.86
N LEU A 577 -9.64 -10.29 9.90
CA LEU A 577 -8.57 -10.43 10.89
C LEU A 577 -9.09 -10.36 12.32
N ASN A 578 -8.74 -11.37 13.14
CA ASN A 578 -8.94 -11.37 14.59
C ASN A 578 -7.75 -12.03 15.29
N VAL A 579 -6.80 -11.22 15.73
CA VAL A 579 -5.55 -11.69 16.34
C VAL A 579 -5.81 -12.38 17.69
N TYR A 580 -6.82 -11.94 18.45
CA TYR A 580 -7.17 -12.56 19.72
C TYR A 580 -7.61 -14.02 19.53
N LYS A 581 -8.55 -14.27 18.60
CA LYS A 581 -9.01 -15.63 18.27
C LYS A 581 -7.91 -16.48 17.66
N ALA A 582 -6.99 -15.88 16.89
CA ALA A 582 -5.82 -16.57 16.37
C ALA A 582 -4.95 -17.13 17.50
N ILE A 583 -4.65 -16.33 18.52
CA ILE A 583 -3.88 -16.75 19.70
C ILE A 583 -4.65 -17.79 20.54
N GLU A 584 -5.95 -17.63 20.70
CA GLU A 584 -6.77 -18.65 21.37
C GLU A 584 -6.73 -20.01 20.65
N SER A 585 -6.66 -20.01 19.32
CA SER A 585 -6.55 -21.24 18.53
C SER A 585 -5.21 -21.99 18.72
N ILE A 586 -4.14 -21.27 19.15
CA ILE A 586 -2.85 -21.89 19.48
C ILE A 586 -2.92 -22.59 20.86
N ARG A 587 -3.77 -22.12 21.75
CA ARG A 587 -3.89 -22.62 23.14
C ARG A 587 -4.73 -23.89 23.25
N LYS A 588 -5.52 -24.20 22.23
CA LYS A 588 -6.32 -25.44 22.13
C LYS A 588 -5.50 -26.59 21.55
#